data_4d51007b3e70ba240c8958cdfc498ccc
#
_entry.id   4d51007b3e70ba240c8958cdfc498ccc
#
_cell.length_a   1.000
_cell.length_b   1.000
_cell.length_c   1.000
_cell.angle_alpha   90.00
_cell.angle_beta   90.00
_cell.angle_gamma   90.00
#
_symmetry.space_group_name_H-M   'P 1'
#
loop_
_entity.id
_entity.type
_entity.pdbx_description
1 polymer ?
#
loop_
_entity_poly.entity_id
_entity_poly.type
_entity_poly.pdbx_seq_one_letter_code
_entity_poly.pdbx_strand_id
1 'polypeptide(L)'
;MRPLAAGGQAGSNRPTTSRSPGSRRHFARFGSALLALTLIAVACDGDVGDAGSVDEITVDWAYYNPVSLVLKEKGWLEEELDGIEVNWVQSAGSNKALEFLAARSIQFGSSAGAAALLAKVNGTPIRSVYAYSQPEWTALVTNGDSDIDSVEDLAGKTVAVTRGTDPYVFLVRALADHGLTEDDIDEVLLQHADGRNALINGSVDAWAGLDPMMAEAELEQGANLFYRAPELNTWGVLNVDEGFASDHSEIVAAVIAAYERGRLWSLQNPGEPVAILAGAAGLSEQVAERQLERTDLTTPAIGAVQRESILGAGIVLQDTGVIGADADLEATVDELLDESFTTDLGGRG
;
A
#
# COMPACT_ATOMS: atom_id res chain seq x y z
N MET A 1 -44.24 -25.20 -42.48
CA MET A 1 -45.55 -25.37 -41.86
C MET A 1 -45.62 -24.45 -40.64
N ARG A 2 -46.28 -23.35 -40.72
CA ARG A 2 -46.94 -22.58 -39.65
C ARG A 2 -48.31 -23.26 -39.40
N PRO A 3 -49.11 -22.92 -38.36
CA PRO A 3 -49.08 -21.76 -37.44
C PRO A 3 -49.64 -22.04 -36.01
N LEU A 4 -49.78 -20.97 -35.28
CA LEU A 4 -50.80 -20.30 -34.50
C LEU A 4 -50.55 -20.35 -32.97
N ALA A 5 -50.44 -19.28 -32.28
CA ALA A 5 -51.17 -18.06 -32.00
C ALA A 5 -52.08 -18.11 -30.77
N ALA A 6 -52.03 -17.04 -30.03
CA ALA A 6 -52.98 -16.32 -29.20
C ALA A 6 -52.79 -16.58 -27.68
N GLY A 7 -52.85 -15.65 -26.82
CA GLY A 7 -53.35 -14.29 -26.70
C GLY A 7 -53.76 -14.06 -25.30
N GLY A 8 -53.62 -12.89 -24.80
CA GLY A 8 -54.63 -12.10 -24.21
C GLY A 8 -54.39 -11.58 -22.79
N GLN A 9 -54.28 -10.27 -22.74
CA GLN A 9 -54.99 -9.21 -22.02
C GLN A 9 -54.69 -9.07 -20.49
N ALA A 10 -54.04 -8.03 -20.11
CA ALA A 10 -54.54 -6.69 -19.75
C ALA A 10 -55.49 -6.62 -18.57
N GLY A 11 -55.11 -5.88 -17.56
CA GLY A 11 -55.94 -5.50 -16.41
C GLY A 11 -55.31 -4.39 -15.60
N SER A 12 -55.59 -3.15 -16.01
CA SER A 12 -55.37 -1.90 -15.29
C SER A 12 -56.29 -1.80 -14.08
N ASN A 13 -55.82 -1.21 -12.98
CA ASN A 13 -56.67 -0.26 -12.24
C ASN A 13 -55.86 0.54 -11.21
N ARG A 14 -55.80 1.84 -11.45
CA ARG A 14 -55.79 2.94 -10.46
C ARG A 14 -57.25 3.44 -10.37
N PRO A 15 -57.56 4.39 -9.48
CA PRO A 15 -57.11 4.85 -8.16
C PRO A 15 -58.24 4.97 -7.15
N THR A 16 -58.01 5.37 -5.91
CA THR A 16 -58.93 6.36 -5.28
C THR A 16 -58.31 7.03 -4.04
N THR A 17 -58.45 8.30 -4.08
CA THR A 17 -58.23 9.34 -3.06
C THR A 17 -59.30 9.29 -1.99
N SER A 18 -58.98 9.64 -0.72
CA SER A 18 -59.90 10.38 0.13
C SER A 18 -59.22 11.25 1.18
N ARG A 19 -59.73 12.46 1.21
CA ARG A 19 -59.37 13.62 2.03
C ARG A 19 -59.88 13.52 3.47
N SER A 20 -59.14 14.21 4.33
CA SER A 20 -59.45 14.87 5.64
C SER A 20 -60.94 15.14 5.98
N PRO A 21 -61.29 15.55 7.24
CA PRO A 21 -60.86 16.79 7.88
C PRO A 21 -60.81 16.81 9.44
N GLY A 22 -60.06 17.73 9.99
CA GLY A 22 -60.61 18.87 10.71
C GLY A 22 -60.56 18.89 12.24
N SER A 23 -59.82 19.88 12.71
CA SER A 23 -60.22 20.85 13.75
C SER A 23 -60.31 20.42 15.23
N ARG A 24 -59.55 21.03 16.11
CA ARG A 24 -59.93 22.22 16.91
C ARG A 24 -58.86 22.60 17.95
N ARG A 25 -58.73 23.90 18.02
CA ARG A 25 -57.92 24.68 18.97
C ARG A 25 -58.46 24.52 20.41
N HIS A 26 -57.53 24.50 21.41
CA HIS A 26 -57.80 25.09 22.69
C HIS A 26 -56.55 25.84 23.21
N PHE A 27 -56.75 27.15 23.42
CA PHE A 27 -55.91 28.10 24.18
C PHE A 27 -56.09 27.79 25.67
N ALA A 28 -55.00 27.79 26.42
CA ALA A 28 -55.06 28.06 27.85
C ALA A 28 -53.72 28.66 28.33
N ARG A 29 -53.86 29.62 29.15
CA ARG A 29 -53.07 30.77 29.53
C ARG A 29 -52.06 30.48 30.65
N PHE A 30 -50.99 31.31 30.61
CA PHE A 30 -50.25 31.98 31.70
C PHE A 30 -49.79 31.18 32.92
N GLY A 31 -48.46 31.21 33.11
CA GLY A 31 -47.79 31.02 34.39
C GLY A 31 -46.35 31.58 34.29
N SER A 32 -46.18 32.86 34.66
CA SER A 32 -44.88 33.49 34.83
C SER A 32 -44.19 32.90 36.06
N ALA A 33 -43.03 32.27 35.87
CA ALA A 33 -42.11 31.98 36.96
C ALA A 33 -40.78 32.61 36.64
N LEU A 34 -40.41 33.63 37.41
CA LEU A 34 -39.09 34.21 37.52
C LEU A 34 -38.10 33.10 37.93
N LEU A 35 -37.11 32.81 37.12
CA LEU A 35 -36.00 31.99 37.55
C LEU A 35 -34.71 32.82 37.46
N ALA A 36 -34.10 32.93 38.61
CA ALA A 36 -32.86 33.68 38.82
C ALA A 36 -31.71 33.13 37.96
N LEU A 37 -31.08 34.03 37.22
CA LEU A 37 -29.84 33.76 36.49
C LEU A 37 -28.67 33.66 37.49
N THR A 38 -28.25 32.47 37.85
CA THR A 38 -26.93 32.22 38.42
C THR A 38 -25.93 32.11 37.27
N LEU A 39 -25.12 33.15 37.10
CA LEU A 39 -23.92 33.07 36.27
C LEU A 39 -22.93 32.08 36.92
N ILE A 40 -22.84 30.87 36.37
CA ILE A 40 -21.71 29.98 36.58
C ILE A 40 -20.65 30.46 35.57
N ALA A 41 -19.61 31.13 36.07
CA ALA A 41 -18.38 31.33 35.33
C ALA A 41 -17.72 29.94 35.16
N VAL A 42 -17.92 29.34 34.00
CA VAL A 42 -17.09 28.22 33.57
C VAL A 42 -15.75 28.83 33.17
N ALA A 43 -14.76 28.71 34.06
CA ALA A 43 -13.35 28.86 33.71
C ALA A 43 -13.10 27.82 32.60
N CYS A 44 -12.86 28.27 31.36
CA CYS A 44 -12.19 27.47 30.36
C CYS A 44 -10.73 27.34 30.82
N ASP A 45 -10.47 26.33 31.63
CA ASP A 45 -9.15 25.72 31.70
C ASP A 45 -8.97 25.10 30.31
N GLY A 46 -8.02 25.60 29.55
CA GLY A 46 -7.64 25.01 28.28
C GLY A 46 -7.05 23.65 28.60
N ASP A 47 -7.89 22.62 28.44
CA ASP A 47 -7.43 21.24 28.37
C ASP A 47 -6.46 21.21 27.16
N VAL A 48 -5.16 21.18 27.46
CA VAL A 48 -4.15 20.65 26.54
C VAL A 48 -4.61 19.19 26.34
N GLY A 49 -5.19 18.90 25.18
CA GLY A 49 -5.75 17.61 24.90
C GLY A 49 -4.70 16.54 25.23
N ASP A 50 -4.99 15.77 26.25
CA ASP A 50 -4.33 14.51 26.51
C ASP A 50 -4.58 13.66 25.27
N ALA A 51 -3.54 13.38 24.49
CA ALA A 51 -3.63 12.44 23.38
C ALA A 51 -4.16 11.14 24.00
N GLY A 52 -5.40 10.77 23.67
CA GLY A 52 -6.10 9.68 24.34
C GLY A 52 -5.25 8.42 24.29
N SER A 53 -5.30 7.60 25.36
CA SER A 53 -4.59 6.32 25.40
C SER A 53 -4.94 5.48 24.16
N VAL A 54 -3.91 4.96 23.48
CA VAL A 54 -4.07 4.02 22.36
C VAL A 54 -4.17 2.63 22.95
N ASP A 55 -5.32 1.99 22.83
CA ASP A 55 -5.56 0.65 23.35
C ASP A 55 -5.22 -0.44 22.31
N GLU A 56 -5.25 -0.09 21.02
CA GLU A 56 -4.97 -0.99 19.89
C GLU A 56 -4.30 -0.27 18.72
N ILE A 57 -3.46 -0.97 17.98
CA ILE A 57 -2.99 -0.56 16.65
C ILE A 57 -3.18 -1.69 15.65
N THR A 58 -3.37 -1.33 14.38
CA THR A 58 -3.34 -2.28 13.27
C THR A 58 -2.16 -1.99 12.36
N VAL A 59 -1.36 -3.02 12.09
CA VAL A 59 -0.14 -2.96 11.28
C VAL A 59 -0.25 -3.95 10.13
N ASP A 60 0.25 -3.62 8.96
CA ASP A 60 0.29 -4.58 7.88
C ASP A 60 1.46 -5.56 8.00
N TRP A 61 1.30 -6.71 7.37
CA TRP A 61 2.38 -7.61 7.03
C TRP A 61 2.27 -8.01 5.56
N ALA A 62 3.41 -8.29 4.92
CA ALA A 62 3.43 -8.61 3.50
C ALA A 62 4.58 -9.56 3.16
N TYR A 63 4.38 -10.40 2.14
CA TYR A 63 5.43 -11.29 1.66
C TYR A 63 6.63 -10.53 1.10
N TYR A 64 6.41 -9.36 0.53
CA TYR A 64 7.48 -8.47 0.03
C TYR A 64 8.19 -7.68 1.15
N ASN A 65 7.70 -7.73 2.39
CA ASN A 65 8.35 -7.15 3.58
C ASN A 65 8.73 -8.27 4.56
N PRO A 66 9.89 -8.93 4.39
CA PRO A 66 10.27 -10.06 5.23
C PRO A 66 10.45 -9.69 6.70
N VAL A 67 10.80 -8.44 7.02
CA VAL A 67 10.93 -7.98 8.41
C VAL A 67 9.57 -8.01 9.12
N SER A 68 8.48 -7.63 8.44
CA SER A 68 7.12 -7.71 9.02
C SER A 68 6.71 -9.14 9.37
N LEU A 69 7.12 -10.11 8.55
CA LEU A 69 6.88 -11.54 8.82
C LEU A 69 7.65 -12.02 10.05
N VAL A 70 8.91 -11.59 10.18
CA VAL A 70 9.73 -11.93 11.37
C VAL A 70 9.11 -11.35 12.63
N LEU A 71 8.68 -10.08 12.61
CA LEU A 71 8.04 -9.44 13.78
C LEU A 71 6.79 -10.19 14.19
N LYS A 72 5.92 -10.50 13.22
CA LYS A 72 4.68 -11.21 13.44
C LYS A 72 4.90 -12.63 13.98
N GLU A 73 5.85 -13.38 13.44
CA GLU A 73 6.16 -14.74 13.86
C GLU A 73 6.77 -14.78 15.27
N LYS A 74 7.60 -13.79 15.60
CA LYS A 74 8.29 -13.73 16.90
C LYS A 74 7.48 -13.04 18.00
N GLY A 75 6.40 -12.31 17.67
CA GLY A 75 5.62 -11.53 18.63
C GLY A 75 6.40 -10.33 19.20
N TRP A 76 7.37 -9.80 18.46
CA TRP A 76 8.27 -8.76 18.99
C TRP A 76 7.67 -7.37 18.97
N LEU A 77 6.69 -7.13 18.13
CA LEU A 77 5.95 -5.87 18.14
C LEU A 77 5.01 -5.82 19.36
N GLU A 78 4.36 -6.93 19.69
CA GLU A 78 3.52 -7.08 20.87
C GLU A 78 4.34 -6.96 22.17
N GLU A 79 5.59 -7.48 22.18
CA GLU A 79 6.52 -7.30 23.30
C GLU A 79 6.94 -5.83 23.49
N GLU A 80 7.21 -5.11 22.39
CA GLU A 80 7.67 -3.71 22.42
C GLU A 80 6.55 -2.76 22.83
N LEU A 81 5.30 -3.07 22.46
CA LEU A 81 4.10 -2.28 22.71
C LEU A 81 3.28 -2.82 23.89
N ASP A 82 3.96 -3.20 25.01
CA ASP A 82 3.30 -3.75 26.19
C ASP A 82 2.08 -2.90 26.62
N GLY A 83 0.90 -3.54 26.69
CA GLY A 83 -0.35 -2.90 27.02
C GLY A 83 -1.16 -2.34 25.83
N ILE A 84 -0.64 -2.40 24.59
CA ILE A 84 -1.35 -2.04 23.36
C ILE A 84 -1.63 -3.32 22.56
N GLU A 85 -2.89 -3.55 22.15
CA GLU A 85 -3.24 -4.68 21.30
C GLU A 85 -2.71 -4.46 19.88
N VAL A 86 -1.98 -5.45 19.31
CA VAL A 86 -1.47 -5.40 17.94
C VAL A 86 -2.29 -6.28 17.03
N ASN A 87 -2.97 -5.66 16.08
CA ASN A 87 -3.74 -6.35 15.04
C ASN A 87 -2.92 -6.40 13.74
N TRP A 88 -2.84 -7.58 13.12
CA TRP A 88 -2.12 -7.79 11.88
C TRP A 88 -3.06 -7.98 10.69
N VAL A 89 -2.84 -7.23 9.60
CA VAL A 89 -3.56 -7.39 8.34
C VAL A 89 -2.58 -7.66 7.20
N GLN A 90 -2.94 -8.55 6.28
CA GLN A 90 -2.10 -8.83 5.11
C GLN A 90 -2.31 -7.79 4.01
N SER A 91 -1.22 -7.22 3.51
CA SER A 91 -1.20 -6.39 2.30
C SER A 91 -0.67 -7.20 1.11
N ALA A 92 -1.50 -7.33 0.06
CA ALA A 92 -1.14 -8.09 -1.14
C ALA A 92 -0.23 -7.32 -2.12
N GLY A 93 0.10 -6.07 -1.81
CA GLY A 93 0.94 -5.15 -2.58
C GLY A 93 0.87 -3.76 -1.97
N SER A 94 1.79 -2.86 -2.36
CA SER A 94 1.83 -1.46 -1.89
C SER A 94 0.49 -0.75 -2.03
N ASN A 95 -0.24 -0.99 -3.14
CA ASN A 95 -1.56 -0.41 -3.37
C ASN A 95 -2.54 -0.75 -2.24
N LYS A 96 -2.53 -2.00 -1.73
CA LYS A 96 -3.43 -2.41 -0.64
C LYS A 96 -3.05 -1.81 0.70
N ALA A 97 -1.76 -1.76 1.03
CA ALA A 97 -1.29 -1.10 2.24
C ALA A 97 -1.67 0.39 2.24
N LEU A 98 -1.47 1.08 1.11
CA LEU A 98 -1.79 2.50 0.94
C LEU A 98 -3.31 2.76 0.93
N GLU A 99 -4.12 1.87 0.37
CA GLU A 99 -5.59 1.92 0.48
C GLU A 99 -6.05 1.81 1.94
N PHE A 100 -5.45 0.89 2.72
CA PHE A 100 -5.76 0.73 4.15
C PHE A 100 -5.37 1.96 4.97
N LEU A 101 -4.20 2.56 4.69
CA LEU A 101 -3.76 3.82 5.31
C LEU A 101 -4.69 4.99 4.94
N ALA A 102 -5.04 5.13 3.64
CA ALA A 102 -5.97 6.16 3.19
C ALA A 102 -7.36 6.03 3.84
N ALA A 103 -7.82 4.79 4.08
CA ALA A 103 -9.05 4.49 4.79
C ALA A 103 -8.92 4.60 6.33
N ARG A 104 -7.72 4.85 6.85
CA ARG A 104 -7.38 4.84 8.28
C ARG A 104 -7.79 3.55 9.00
N SER A 105 -7.76 2.43 8.26
CA SER A 105 -8.03 1.09 8.82
C SER A 105 -6.78 0.42 9.39
N ILE A 106 -5.60 0.97 9.10
CA ILE A 106 -4.32 0.63 9.72
C ILE A 106 -3.58 1.90 10.09
N GLN A 107 -2.71 1.83 11.10
CA GLN A 107 -1.81 2.91 11.49
C GLN A 107 -0.48 2.83 10.76
N PHE A 108 0.03 1.61 10.51
CA PHE A 108 1.31 1.38 9.83
C PHE A 108 1.13 0.46 8.64
N GLY A 109 1.73 0.83 7.51
CA GLY A 109 1.66 0.05 6.26
C GLY A 109 2.96 0.09 5.48
N SER A 110 3.36 -1.06 4.95
CA SER A 110 4.58 -1.21 4.14
C SER A 110 4.30 -1.00 2.66
N SER A 111 5.14 -0.21 1.99
CA SER A 111 5.04 0.02 0.54
C SER A 111 6.39 0.28 -0.10
N ALA A 112 6.41 0.33 -1.42
CA ALA A 112 7.50 0.95 -2.17
C ALA A 112 7.47 2.48 -2.02
N GLY A 113 8.63 3.11 -2.03
CA GLY A 113 8.74 4.55 -1.87
C GLY A 113 8.06 5.35 -2.98
N ALA A 114 8.18 4.92 -4.25
CA ALA A 114 7.48 5.60 -5.35
C ALA A 114 5.95 5.42 -5.28
N ALA A 115 5.46 4.27 -4.80
CA ALA A 115 4.04 4.06 -4.55
C ALA A 115 3.53 4.97 -3.40
N ALA A 116 4.34 5.14 -2.34
CA ALA A 116 4.04 6.08 -1.26
C ALA A 116 3.98 7.53 -1.76
N LEU A 117 4.95 7.94 -2.61
CA LEU A 117 4.93 9.26 -3.25
C LEU A 117 3.66 9.48 -4.07
N LEU A 118 3.28 8.51 -4.91
CA LEU A 118 2.07 8.59 -5.72
C LEU A 118 0.81 8.71 -4.84
N ALA A 119 0.73 7.96 -3.74
CA ALA A 119 -0.36 8.07 -2.78
C ALA A 119 -0.39 9.44 -2.08
N LYS A 120 0.79 9.97 -1.70
CA LYS A 120 0.93 11.31 -1.08
C LYS A 120 0.49 12.43 -2.03
N VAL A 121 0.93 12.40 -3.30
CA VAL A 121 0.48 13.33 -4.36
C VAL A 121 -1.05 13.29 -4.52
N ASN A 122 -1.65 12.12 -4.38
CA ASN A 122 -3.10 11.94 -4.44
C ASN A 122 -3.83 12.27 -3.12
N GLY A 123 -3.12 12.83 -2.13
CA GLY A 123 -3.69 13.36 -0.90
C GLY A 123 -3.82 12.36 0.24
N THR A 124 -3.16 11.19 0.18
CA THR A 124 -3.11 10.27 1.33
C THR A 124 -2.21 10.87 2.42
N PRO A 125 -2.72 11.08 3.66
CA PRO A 125 -1.97 11.75 4.72
C PRO A 125 -1.01 10.76 5.42
N ILE A 126 0.13 10.49 4.79
CA ILE A 126 1.14 9.53 5.28
C ILE A 126 2.52 10.16 5.37
N ARG A 127 3.36 9.58 6.24
CA ARG A 127 4.82 9.77 6.30
C ARG A 127 5.51 8.43 6.24
N SER A 128 6.63 8.37 5.52
CA SER A 128 7.56 7.24 5.51
C SER A 128 8.60 7.46 6.60
N VAL A 129 8.62 6.59 7.61
CA VAL A 129 9.40 6.77 8.84
C VAL A 129 10.57 5.79 9.01
N TYR A 130 10.66 4.77 8.13
CA TYR A 130 11.70 3.75 8.20
C TYR A 130 11.87 3.07 6.84
N ALA A 131 13.11 2.77 6.44
CA ALA A 131 13.42 1.98 5.25
C ALA A 131 13.69 0.52 5.65
N TYR A 132 12.74 -0.38 5.43
CA TYR A 132 12.90 -1.77 5.84
C TYR A 132 13.76 -2.60 4.87
N SER A 133 13.92 -2.16 3.60
CA SER A 133 14.76 -2.84 2.62
C SER A 133 15.11 -1.96 1.41
N GLN A 134 16.21 -2.35 0.73
CA GLN A 134 16.47 -1.97 -0.66
C GLN A 134 16.34 -3.24 -1.52
N PRO A 135 15.19 -3.47 -2.14
CA PRO A 135 14.93 -4.71 -2.86
C PRO A 135 15.19 -4.59 -4.36
N GLU A 136 15.50 -5.72 -5.01
CA GLU A 136 15.26 -5.97 -6.42
C GLU A 136 14.02 -6.85 -6.55
N TRP A 137 12.87 -6.36 -6.16
CA TRP A 137 11.63 -7.13 -6.10
C TRP A 137 10.81 -7.14 -7.38
N THR A 138 11.24 -6.39 -8.39
CA THR A 138 10.52 -6.25 -9.67
C THR A 138 11.42 -6.49 -10.85
N ALA A 139 10.87 -7.21 -11.84
CA ALA A 139 11.40 -7.34 -13.20
C ALA A 139 10.24 -7.45 -14.19
N LEU A 140 10.51 -7.27 -15.49
CA LEU A 140 9.56 -7.64 -16.53
C LEU A 140 9.76 -9.12 -16.89
N VAL A 141 8.66 -9.86 -16.90
CA VAL A 141 8.64 -11.32 -16.93
C VAL A 141 7.83 -11.81 -18.11
N THR A 142 8.35 -12.84 -18.82
CA THR A 142 7.65 -13.55 -19.87
C THR A 142 7.64 -15.05 -19.60
N ASN A 143 6.83 -15.81 -20.34
CA ASN A 143 7.00 -17.25 -20.38
C ASN A 143 8.34 -17.63 -21.04
N GLY A 144 8.92 -18.76 -20.66
CA GLY A 144 10.24 -19.17 -21.11
C GLY A 144 10.37 -19.50 -22.60
N ASP A 145 9.24 -19.66 -23.30
CA ASP A 145 9.15 -19.87 -24.76
C ASP A 145 8.71 -18.61 -25.52
N SER A 146 8.69 -17.45 -24.88
CA SER A 146 8.33 -16.17 -25.48
C SER A 146 9.45 -15.66 -26.40
N ASP A 147 9.05 -14.98 -27.50
CA ASP A 147 9.95 -14.26 -28.39
C ASP A 147 10.25 -12.82 -27.92
N ILE A 148 9.76 -12.41 -26.71
CA ILE A 148 10.01 -11.10 -26.12
C ILE A 148 11.32 -11.16 -25.33
N ASP A 149 12.34 -10.48 -25.85
CA ASP A 149 13.70 -10.45 -25.27
C ASP A 149 14.11 -9.03 -24.82
N SER A 150 13.34 -7.99 -25.20
CA SER A 150 13.63 -6.60 -24.89
C SER A 150 12.35 -5.83 -24.53
N VAL A 151 12.52 -4.62 -23.96
CA VAL A 151 11.38 -3.75 -23.62
C VAL A 151 10.66 -3.26 -24.89
N GLU A 152 11.39 -3.03 -25.97
CA GLU A 152 10.87 -2.61 -27.28
C GLU A 152 9.92 -3.65 -27.88
N ASP A 153 10.10 -4.94 -27.56
CA ASP A 153 9.23 -6.02 -28.04
C ASP A 153 7.85 -6.01 -27.35
N LEU A 154 7.68 -5.21 -26.30
CA LEU A 154 6.38 -5.02 -25.63
C LEU A 154 5.39 -4.19 -26.47
N ALA A 155 5.84 -3.51 -27.54
CA ALA A 155 4.94 -2.73 -28.38
C ALA A 155 3.81 -3.61 -28.97
N GLY A 156 2.55 -3.24 -28.66
CA GLY A 156 1.33 -3.98 -29.06
C GLY A 156 1.10 -5.29 -28.31
N LYS A 157 1.82 -5.54 -27.19
CA LYS A 157 1.65 -6.73 -26.35
C LYS A 157 0.73 -6.46 -25.17
N THR A 158 0.13 -7.54 -24.66
CA THR A 158 -0.64 -7.51 -23.41
C THR A 158 0.29 -7.65 -22.22
N VAL A 159 0.29 -6.65 -21.32
CA VAL A 159 1.16 -6.63 -20.14
C VAL A 159 0.33 -6.56 -18.86
N ALA A 160 0.41 -7.58 -18.02
CA ALA A 160 -0.23 -7.57 -16.71
C ALA A 160 0.58 -6.70 -15.74
N VAL A 161 -0.11 -5.83 -14.99
CA VAL A 161 0.51 -4.96 -13.99
C VAL A 161 -0.46 -4.60 -12.88
N THR A 162 0.08 -4.29 -11.69
CA THR A 162 -0.71 -3.81 -10.55
C THR A 162 -0.45 -2.32 -10.34
N ARG A 163 -1.40 -1.46 -10.72
CA ARG A 163 -1.27 0.00 -10.51
C ARG A 163 -1.13 0.36 -9.03
N GLY A 164 -0.39 1.43 -8.75
CA GLY A 164 -0.12 1.90 -7.39
C GLY A 164 0.91 1.05 -6.63
N THR A 165 1.79 0.35 -7.36
CA THR A 165 2.88 -0.46 -6.82
C THR A 165 4.19 -0.19 -7.55
N ASP A 166 5.33 -0.62 -6.99
CA ASP A 166 6.62 -0.46 -7.66
C ASP A 166 6.70 -1.18 -9.03
N PRO A 167 6.14 -2.39 -9.23
CA PRO A 167 6.05 -2.99 -10.56
C PRO A 167 5.40 -2.10 -11.62
N TYR A 168 4.39 -1.32 -11.27
CA TYR A 168 3.81 -0.34 -12.19
C TYR A 168 4.79 0.80 -12.50
N VAL A 169 5.42 1.36 -11.47
CA VAL A 169 6.43 2.42 -11.63
C VAL A 169 7.61 1.93 -12.45
N PHE A 170 8.07 0.70 -12.18
CA PHE A 170 9.14 0.04 -12.91
C PHE A 170 8.79 -0.12 -14.40
N LEU A 171 7.58 -0.60 -14.71
CA LEU A 171 7.11 -0.74 -16.09
C LEU A 171 7.10 0.61 -16.81
N VAL A 172 6.51 1.65 -16.21
CA VAL A 172 6.46 3.00 -16.80
C VAL A 172 7.87 3.54 -17.07
N ARG A 173 8.80 3.37 -16.12
CA ARG A 173 10.19 3.78 -16.28
C ARG A 173 10.89 2.99 -17.39
N ALA A 174 10.73 1.67 -17.41
CA ALA A 174 11.32 0.82 -18.44
C ALA A 174 10.82 1.20 -19.84
N LEU A 175 9.52 1.43 -20.01
CA LEU A 175 8.94 1.89 -21.27
C LEU A 175 9.54 3.24 -21.70
N ALA A 176 9.57 4.22 -20.80
CA ALA A 176 10.10 5.55 -21.07
C ALA A 176 11.59 5.53 -21.49
N ASP A 177 12.42 4.75 -20.79
CA ASP A 177 13.85 4.60 -21.08
C ASP A 177 14.10 3.98 -22.46
N HIS A 178 13.13 3.21 -22.99
CA HIS A 178 13.19 2.55 -24.30
C HIS A 178 12.33 3.24 -25.37
N GLY A 179 11.84 4.47 -25.08
CA GLY A 179 11.11 5.29 -26.05
C GLY A 179 9.66 4.82 -26.32
N LEU A 180 9.10 4.04 -25.41
CA LEU A 180 7.71 3.61 -25.40
C LEU A 180 6.92 4.34 -24.31
N THR A 181 5.60 4.22 -24.39
CA THR A 181 4.64 4.74 -23.42
C THR A 181 3.62 3.67 -23.04
N GLU A 182 2.76 3.93 -22.06
CA GLU A 182 1.65 3.05 -21.73
C GLU A 182 0.67 2.87 -22.93
N ASP A 183 0.58 3.85 -23.83
CA ASP A 183 -0.27 3.77 -25.04
C ASP A 183 0.27 2.78 -26.10
N ASP A 184 1.53 2.36 -25.99
CA ASP A 184 2.15 1.41 -26.91
C ASP A 184 1.94 -0.05 -26.50
N ILE A 185 1.32 -0.30 -25.34
CA ILE A 185 1.00 -1.65 -24.82
C ILE A 185 -0.48 -1.79 -24.48
N ASP A 186 -0.97 -3.03 -24.43
CA ASP A 186 -2.30 -3.35 -23.90
C ASP A 186 -2.19 -3.70 -22.41
N GLU A 187 -2.40 -2.70 -21.52
CA GLU A 187 -2.30 -2.88 -20.08
C GLU A 187 -3.44 -3.73 -19.51
N VAL A 188 -3.12 -4.78 -18.76
CA VAL A 188 -4.09 -5.63 -18.06
C VAL A 188 -3.92 -5.45 -16.55
N LEU A 189 -4.87 -4.75 -15.92
CA LEU A 189 -4.81 -4.42 -14.50
C LEU A 189 -5.23 -5.61 -13.63
N LEU A 190 -4.26 -6.26 -13.01
CA LEU A 190 -4.43 -7.43 -12.15
C LEU A 190 -3.63 -7.27 -10.86
N GLN A 191 -4.08 -7.92 -9.77
CA GLN A 191 -3.21 -8.10 -8.61
C GLN A 191 -2.07 -9.06 -8.94
N HIS A 192 -0.94 -8.94 -8.21
CA HIS A 192 0.31 -9.64 -8.54
C HIS A 192 0.13 -11.15 -8.75
N ALA A 193 -0.61 -11.82 -7.87
CA ALA A 193 -0.87 -13.26 -8.00
C ALA A 193 -1.69 -13.61 -9.25
N ASP A 194 -2.69 -12.77 -9.57
CA ASP A 194 -3.51 -12.94 -10.77
C ASP A 194 -2.70 -12.62 -12.04
N GLY A 195 -1.82 -11.60 -11.99
CA GLY A 195 -0.90 -11.24 -13.07
C GLY A 195 0.07 -12.39 -13.40
N ARG A 196 0.72 -12.98 -12.36
CA ARG A 196 1.53 -14.19 -12.54
C ARG A 196 0.72 -15.33 -13.19
N ASN A 197 -0.47 -15.60 -12.66
CA ASN A 197 -1.31 -16.67 -13.20
C ASN A 197 -1.73 -16.41 -14.65
N ALA A 198 -2.03 -15.15 -15.01
CA ALA A 198 -2.35 -14.73 -16.37
C ALA A 198 -1.16 -14.95 -17.33
N LEU A 199 0.07 -14.64 -16.88
CA LEU A 199 1.28 -14.94 -17.65
C LEU A 199 1.46 -16.44 -17.88
N ILE A 200 1.45 -17.23 -16.80
CA ILE A 200 1.75 -18.67 -16.88
C ILE A 200 0.73 -19.44 -17.73
N ASN A 201 -0.53 -19.00 -17.74
CA ASN A 201 -1.56 -19.63 -18.60
C ASN A 201 -1.64 -19.03 -20.02
N GLY A 202 -0.78 -18.06 -20.36
CA GLY A 202 -0.71 -17.42 -21.68
C GLY A 202 -1.87 -16.45 -21.97
N SER A 203 -2.52 -15.91 -20.94
CA SER A 203 -3.58 -14.90 -21.11
C SER A 203 -3.02 -13.49 -21.31
N VAL A 204 -1.77 -13.27 -20.98
CA VAL A 204 -0.99 -12.06 -21.25
C VAL A 204 0.39 -12.44 -21.76
N ASP A 205 1.03 -11.54 -22.51
CA ASP A 205 2.34 -11.76 -23.12
C ASP A 205 3.48 -11.52 -22.14
N ALA A 206 3.32 -10.55 -21.22
CA ALA A 206 4.29 -10.19 -20.20
C ALA A 206 3.60 -9.78 -18.90
N TRP A 207 4.39 -9.73 -17.82
CA TRP A 207 3.96 -9.30 -16.50
C TRP A 207 5.05 -8.47 -15.81
N ALA A 208 4.65 -7.35 -15.24
CA ALA A 208 5.50 -6.61 -14.31
C ALA A 208 5.46 -7.34 -12.94
N GLY A 209 6.50 -8.15 -12.70
CA GLY A 209 6.57 -9.10 -11.61
C GLY A 209 6.81 -8.47 -10.24
N LEU A 210 6.43 -9.21 -9.19
CA LEU A 210 6.76 -8.88 -7.80
C LEU A 210 7.16 -10.15 -7.05
N ASP A 211 8.29 -10.11 -6.32
CA ASP A 211 8.68 -11.19 -5.42
C ASP A 211 7.72 -11.32 -4.20
N PRO A 212 7.48 -12.52 -3.71
CA PRO A 212 8.09 -13.83 -4.08
C PRO A 212 7.49 -14.49 -5.32
N MET A 213 6.39 -14.01 -5.85
CA MET A 213 5.69 -14.63 -6.98
C MET A 213 6.53 -14.62 -8.25
N MET A 214 7.41 -13.62 -8.40
CA MET A 214 8.37 -13.55 -9.51
C MET A 214 9.45 -14.64 -9.39
N ALA A 215 9.98 -14.87 -8.20
CA ALA A 215 10.94 -15.95 -7.95
C ALA A 215 10.30 -17.34 -8.16
N GLU A 216 9.03 -17.52 -7.76
CA GLU A 216 8.29 -18.76 -8.02
C GLU A 216 8.11 -19.00 -9.53
N ALA A 217 7.70 -17.96 -10.28
CA ALA A 217 7.55 -18.07 -11.74
C ALA A 217 8.89 -18.42 -12.42
N GLU A 218 9.99 -17.77 -12.01
CA GLU A 218 11.34 -18.03 -12.52
C GLU A 218 11.80 -19.47 -12.24
N LEU A 219 11.72 -19.91 -10.98
CA LEU A 219 12.35 -21.15 -10.53
C LEU A 219 11.50 -22.39 -10.78
N GLU A 220 10.18 -22.28 -10.68
CA GLU A 220 9.29 -23.44 -10.70
C GLU A 220 8.42 -23.52 -11.96
N GLN A 221 8.27 -22.40 -12.69
CA GLN A 221 7.39 -22.34 -13.86
C GLN A 221 8.14 -22.01 -15.17
N GLY A 222 9.48 -21.81 -15.07
CA GLY A 222 10.34 -21.59 -16.23
C GLY A 222 10.15 -20.24 -16.90
N ALA A 223 9.59 -19.25 -16.18
CA ALA A 223 9.46 -17.89 -16.66
C ALA A 223 10.83 -17.22 -16.82
N ASN A 224 10.92 -16.29 -17.77
CA ASN A 224 12.13 -15.51 -18.06
C ASN A 224 11.97 -14.09 -17.55
N LEU A 225 12.91 -13.64 -16.72
CA LEU A 225 13.03 -12.25 -16.29
C LEU A 225 13.84 -11.49 -17.36
N PHE A 226 13.20 -11.12 -18.47
CA PHE A 226 13.89 -10.59 -19.64
C PHE A 226 14.43 -9.16 -19.44
N TYR A 227 13.85 -8.40 -18.51
CA TYR A 227 14.36 -7.07 -18.18
C TYR A 227 14.46 -6.91 -16.66
N ARG A 228 15.70 -6.75 -16.18
CA ARG A 228 16.07 -6.49 -14.79
C ARG A 228 16.88 -5.21 -14.72
N ALA A 229 16.48 -4.29 -13.86
CA ALA A 229 17.14 -3.03 -13.60
C ALA A 229 16.97 -2.69 -12.10
N PRO A 230 17.85 -3.24 -11.22
CA PRO A 230 17.70 -3.05 -9.76
C PRO A 230 17.60 -1.60 -9.34
N GLU A 231 18.29 -0.69 -10.06
CA GLU A 231 18.28 0.76 -9.82
C GLU A 231 16.94 1.44 -10.11
N LEU A 232 16.04 0.80 -10.86
CA LEU A 232 14.69 1.28 -11.11
C LEU A 232 13.70 0.88 -10.00
N ASN A 233 14.06 -0.07 -9.15
CA ASN A 233 13.28 -0.39 -7.96
C ASN A 233 13.46 0.70 -6.91
N THR A 234 12.38 1.05 -6.20
CA THR A 234 12.48 1.98 -5.09
C THR A 234 12.57 1.26 -3.75
N TRP A 235 12.89 2.00 -2.69
CA TRP A 235 13.07 1.45 -1.35
C TRP A 235 11.76 0.92 -0.78
N GLY A 236 11.84 -0.14 0.00
CA GLY A 236 10.75 -0.58 0.87
C GLY A 236 10.67 0.33 2.10
N VAL A 237 9.55 1.03 2.28
CA VAL A 237 9.34 1.99 3.36
C VAL A 237 8.14 1.63 4.23
N LEU A 238 8.29 1.85 5.53
CA LEU A 238 7.19 1.79 6.48
C LEU A 238 6.54 3.17 6.55
N ASN A 239 5.25 3.21 6.25
CA ASN A 239 4.46 4.42 6.31
C ASN A 239 3.56 4.42 7.54
N VAL A 240 3.28 5.60 8.05
CA VAL A 240 2.35 5.84 9.16
C VAL A 240 1.38 6.96 8.80
N ASP A 241 0.13 6.92 9.32
CA ASP A 241 -0.80 8.05 9.22
C ASP A 241 -0.19 9.29 9.90
N GLU A 242 -0.26 10.45 9.24
CA GLU A 242 0.36 11.69 9.73
C GLU A 242 -0.20 12.16 11.07
N GLY A 243 -1.52 12.04 11.25
CA GLY A 243 -2.19 12.41 12.48
C GLY A 243 -1.70 11.50 13.62
N PHE A 244 -1.68 10.19 13.37
CA PHE A 244 -1.18 9.23 14.34
C PHE A 244 0.29 9.47 14.71
N ALA A 245 1.15 9.74 13.72
CA ALA A 245 2.57 10.04 13.96
C ALA A 245 2.78 11.30 14.79
N SER A 246 1.93 12.31 14.60
CA SER A 246 2.01 13.57 15.33
C SER A 246 1.52 13.44 16.78
N ASP A 247 0.47 12.63 17.00
CA ASP A 247 -0.16 12.49 18.31
C ASP A 247 0.51 11.40 19.18
N HIS A 248 1.19 10.41 18.54
CA HIS A 248 1.72 9.20 19.21
C HIS A 248 3.14 8.86 18.74
N SER A 249 4.04 9.85 18.73
CA SER A 249 5.43 9.69 18.27
C SER A 249 6.21 8.62 19.04
N GLU A 250 5.87 8.39 20.31
CA GLU A 250 6.47 7.32 21.13
C GLU A 250 6.08 5.92 20.65
N ILE A 251 4.84 5.73 20.16
CA ILE A 251 4.40 4.46 19.57
C ILE A 251 5.11 4.24 18.22
N VAL A 252 5.26 5.30 17.40
CA VAL A 252 6.04 5.22 16.16
C VAL A 252 7.48 4.80 16.44
N ALA A 253 8.13 5.39 17.45
CA ALA A 253 9.49 5.03 17.82
C ALA A 253 9.60 3.57 18.31
N ALA A 254 8.61 3.07 19.07
CA ALA A 254 8.56 1.69 19.53
C ALA A 254 8.37 0.71 18.34
N VAL A 255 7.48 1.02 17.39
CA VAL A 255 7.31 0.22 16.17
C VAL A 255 8.62 0.16 15.37
N ILE A 256 9.32 1.28 15.21
CA ILE A 256 10.61 1.32 14.51
C ILE A 256 11.67 0.51 15.28
N ALA A 257 11.68 0.56 16.60
CA ALA A 257 12.60 -0.25 17.43
C ALA A 257 12.36 -1.76 17.21
N ALA A 258 11.09 -2.19 17.15
CA ALA A 258 10.75 -3.56 16.81
C ALA A 258 11.22 -3.94 15.40
N TYR A 259 10.99 -3.09 14.39
CA TYR A 259 11.47 -3.30 13.02
C TYR A 259 13.00 -3.41 12.97
N GLU A 260 13.73 -2.55 13.67
CA GLU A 260 15.21 -2.60 13.75
C GLU A 260 15.69 -3.89 14.43
N ARG A 261 15.03 -4.33 15.50
CA ARG A 261 15.29 -5.63 16.13
C ARG A 261 15.10 -6.78 15.12
N GLY A 262 13.99 -6.78 14.39
CA GLY A 262 13.69 -7.80 13.36
C GLY A 262 14.70 -7.81 12.23
N ARG A 263 15.08 -6.63 11.73
CA ARG A 263 16.09 -6.45 10.69
C ARG A 263 17.45 -6.98 11.11
N LEU A 264 17.97 -6.53 12.24
CA LEU A 264 19.28 -6.95 12.78
C LEU A 264 19.32 -8.46 13.04
N TRP A 265 18.23 -9.01 13.56
CA TRP A 265 18.14 -10.45 13.77
C TRP A 265 18.14 -11.20 12.43
N SER A 266 17.44 -10.72 11.42
CA SER A 266 17.43 -11.31 10.08
C SER A 266 18.81 -11.34 9.44
N LEU A 267 19.58 -10.27 9.58
CA LEU A 267 20.97 -10.20 9.10
C LEU A 267 21.90 -11.19 9.84
N GLN A 268 21.64 -11.44 11.13
CA GLN A 268 22.43 -12.38 11.94
C GLN A 268 22.02 -13.84 11.73
N ASN A 269 20.80 -14.10 11.26
CA ASN A 269 20.21 -15.43 11.13
C ASN A 269 19.59 -15.64 9.73
N PRO A 270 20.35 -15.55 8.63
CA PRO A 270 19.79 -15.40 7.27
C PRO A 270 18.90 -16.58 6.83
N GLY A 271 19.06 -17.78 7.38
CA GLY A 271 18.21 -18.94 7.05
C GLY A 271 16.84 -18.91 7.73
N GLU A 272 16.69 -18.17 8.84
CA GLU A 272 15.42 -18.13 9.57
C GLU A 272 14.32 -17.33 8.84
N PRO A 273 14.60 -16.11 8.29
CA PRO A 273 13.61 -15.43 7.46
C PRO A 273 13.19 -16.22 6.23
N VAL A 274 14.09 -17.03 5.65
CA VAL A 274 13.75 -17.94 4.54
C VAL A 274 12.67 -18.94 4.98
N ALA A 275 12.88 -19.61 6.10
CA ALA A 275 11.90 -20.57 6.63
C ALA A 275 10.57 -19.92 7.01
N ILE A 276 10.61 -18.71 7.62
CA ILE A 276 9.41 -17.94 7.98
C ILE A 276 8.62 -17.57 6.72
N LEU A 277 9.28 -17.00 5.70
CA LEU A 277 8.63 -16.63 4.45
C LEU A 277 8.06 -17.84 3.72
N ALA A 278 8.84 -18.92 3.58
CA ALA A 278 8.40 -20.15 2.95
C ALA A 278 7.15 -20.74 3.63
N GLY A 279 7.17 -20.80 4.96
CA GLY A 279 6.03 -21.27 5.75
C GLY A 279 4.80 -20.37 5.64
N ALA A 280 4.97 -19.04 5.72
CA ALA A 280 3.87 -18.09 5.67
C ALA A 280 3.20 -18.02 4.29
N ALA A 281 4.00 -18.13 3.21
CA ALA A 281 3.51 -18.00 1.83
C ALA A 281 3.19 -19.36 1.18
N GLY A 282 3.53 -20.49 1.83
CA GLY A 282 3.36 -21.83 1.27
C GLY A 282 4.28 -22.11 0.07
N LEU A 283 5.49 -21.51 0.08
CA LEU A 283 6.49 -21.59 -0.98
C LEU A 283 7.58 -22.60 -0.64
N SER A 284 8.35 -23.03 -1.64
CA SER A 284 9.59 -23.75 -1.39
C SER A 284 10.64 -22.82 -0.75
N GLU A 285 11.54 -23.39 0.08
CA GLU A 285 12.65 -22.60 0.65
C GLU A 285 13.52 -21.96 -0.44
N GLN A 286 13.67 -22.62 -1.59
CA GLN A 286 14.45 -22.10 -2.72
C GLN A 286 13.83 -20.80 -3.29
N VAL A 287 12.51 -20.73 -3.38
CA VAL A 287 11.80 -19.51 -3.82
C VAL A 287 11.94 -18.40 -2.79
N ALA A 288 11.76 -18.71 -1.51
CA ALA A 288 11.94 -17.75 -0.43
C ALA A 288 13.39 -17.23 -0.35
N GLU A 289 14.38 -18.11 -0.49
CA GLU A 289 15.81 -17.77 -0.55
C GLU A 289 16.09 -16.80 -1.71
N ARG A 290 15.54 -17.07 -2.91
CA ARG A 290 15.70 -16.22 -4.09
C ARG A 290 15.18 -14.81 -3.85
N GLN A 291 14.02 -14.64 -3.22
CA GLN A 291 13.54 -13.32 -2.85
C GLN A 291 14.49 -12.62 -1.87
N LEU A 292 14.96 -13.32 -0.82
CA LEU A 292 15.83 -12.73 0.19
C LEU A 292 17.23 -12.39 -0.35
N GLU A 293 17.76 -13.16 -1.32
CA GLU A 293 18.97 -12.81 -2.06
C GLU A 293 18.86 -11.46 -2.78
N ARG A 294 17.64 -11.07 -3.17
CA ARG A 294 17.32 -9.82 -3.86
C ARG A 294 16.90 -8.70 -2.90
N THR A 295 16.99 -8.93 -1.59
CA THR A 295 16.49 -8.00 -0.57
C THR A 295 17.63 -7.58 0.35
N ASP A 296 18.16 -6.35 0.13
CA ASP A 296 19.17 -5.77 1.01
C ASP A 296 18.50 -5.11 2.23
N LEU A 297 18.90 -5.55 3.43
CA LEU A 297 18.42 -5.05 4.71
C LEU A 297 19.44 -4.17 5.43
N THR A 298 20.50 -3.71 4.77
CA THR A 298 21.64 -3.08 5.47
C THR A 298 21.42 -1.61 5.81
N THR A 299 20.52 -0.90 5.12
CA THR A 299 20.34 0.56 5.24
C THR A 299 18.92 0.92 5.72
N PRO A 300 18.69 1.02 7.04
CA PRO A 300 17.35 1.25 7.59
C PRO A 300 16.95 2.73 7.71
N ALA A 301 17.92 3.64 7.65
CA ALA A 301 17.66 5.07 7.85
C ALA A 301 17.04 5.70 6.61
N ILE A 302 16.02 6.53 6.82
CA ILE A 302 15.53 7.48 5.82
C ILE A 302 16.59 8.58 5.65
N GLY A 303 16.88 8.98 4.41
CA GLY A 303 17.84 10.04 4.12
C GLY A 303 17.97 10.34 2.64
N ALA A 304 19.08 10.99 2.26
CA ALA A 304 19.29 11.51 0.92
C ALA A 304 19.18 10.45 -0.20
N VAL A 305 19.62 9.21 0.06
CA VAL A 305 19.60 8.13 -0.95
C VAL A 305 18.16 7.70 -1.26
N GLN A 306 17.32 7.55 -0.23
CA GLN A 306 15.90 7.24 -0.41
C GLN A 306 15.18 8.39 -1.10
N ARG A 307 15.48 9.63 -0.67
CA ARG A 307 14.93 10.83 -1.29
C ARG A 307 15.24 10.90 -2.79
N GLU A 308 16.51 10.71 -3.17
CA GLU A 308 16.94 10.75 -4.57
C GLU A 308 16.24 9.67 -5.41
N SER A 309 16.16 8.44 -4.92
CA SER A 309 15.51 7.32 -5.59
C SER A 309 14.01 7.59 -5.81
N ILE A 310 13.31 8.04 -4.77
CA ILE A 310 11.86 8.29 -4.82
C ILE A 310 11.54 9.51 -5.69
N LEU A 311 12.31 10.60 -5.56
CA LEU A 311 12.16 11.79 -6.40
C LEU A 311 12.43 11.46 -7.88
N GLY A 312 13.49 10.70 -8.17
CA GLY A 312 13.81 10.26 -9.54
C GLY A 312 12.68 9.46 -10.17
N ALA A 313 12.06 8.55 -9.42
CA ALA A 313 10.87 7.83 -9.88
C ALA A 313 9.68 8.78 -10.10
N GLY A 314 9.46 9.72 -9.18
CA GLY A 314 8.41 10.73 -9.28
C GLY A 314 8.53 11.61 -10.52
N ILE A 315 9.75 12.03 -10.88
CA ILE A 315 10.01 12.83 -12.09
C ILE A 315 9.56 12.06 -13.35
N VAL A 316 9.93 10.78 -13.47
CA VAL A 316 9.50 9.97 -14.62
C VAL A 316 7.97 9.81 -14.66
N LEU A 317 7.33 9.58 -13.50
CA LEU A 317 5.86 9.53 -13.43
C LEU A 317 5.19 10.85 -13.81
N GLN A 318 5.83 11.99 -13.54
CA GLN A 318 5.35 13.29 -13.96
C GLN A 318 5.57 13.53 -15.47
N ASP A 319 6.74 13.18 -15.99
CA ASP A 319 7.07 13.32 -17.42
C ASP A 319 6.17 12.43 -18.29
N THR A 320 5.75 11.27 -17.79
CA THR A 320 4.83 10.34 -18.48
C THR A 320 3.35 10.67 -18.23
N GLY A 321 3.04 11.67 -17.40
CA GLY A 321 1.68 12.13 -17.14
C GLY A 321 0.90 11.32 -16.11
N VAL A 322 1.53 10.37 -15.43
CA VAL A 322 0.92 9.61 -14.30
C VAL A 322 0.73 10.53 -13.09
N ILE A 323 1.69 11.43 -12.84
CA ILE A 323 1.56 12.51 -11.89
C ILE A 323 1.31 13.83 -12.66
N GLY A 324 0.38 14.64 -12.19
CA GLY A 324 0.08 15.92 -12.83
C GLY A 324 1.30 16.86 -12.85
N ALA A 325 1.49 17.57 -13.97
CA ALA A 325 2.63 18.47 -14.17
C ALA A 325 2.70 19.66 -13.19
N ASP A 326 1.63 19.92 -12.45
CA ASP A 326 1.52 20.98 -11.43
C ASP A 326 1.90 20.48 -10.02
N ALA A 327 2.16 19.21 -9.82
CA ALA A 327 2.59 18.67 -8.54
C ALA A 327 4.02 19.11 -8.20
N ASP A 328 4.21 19.65 -7.00
CA ASP A 328 5.54 19.95 -6.46
C ASP A 328 6.15 18.68 -5.83
N LEU A 329 6.89 17.95 -6.66
CA LEU A 329 7.46 16.66 -6.26
C LEU A 329 8.50 16.81 -5.15
N GLU A 330 9.34 17.86 -5.20
CA GLU A 330 10.36 18.08 -4.18
C GLU A 330 9.73 18.32 -2.81
N ALA A 331 8.77 19.24 -2.74
CA ALA A 331 8.03 19.50 -1.51
C ALA A 331 7.27 18.26 -1.03
N THR A 332 6.64 17.51 -1.95
CA THR A 332 5.89 16.30 -1.59
C THR A 332 6.80 15.19 -1.03
N VAL A 333 7.98 14.99 -1.61
CA VAL A 333 8.96 14.02 -1.09
C VAL A 333 9.49 14.46 0.27
N ASP A 334 9.77 15.76 0.46
CA ASP A 334 10.23 16.29 1.75
C ASP A 334 9.15 16.16 2.84
N GLU A 335 7.87 16.29 2.49
CA GLU A 335 6.75 16.03 3.41
C GLU A 335 6.51 14.53 3.67
N LEU A 336 6.82 13.67 2.68
CA LEU A 336 6.65 12.23 2.80
C LEU A 336 7.70 11.60 3.71
N LEU A 337 8.96 12.01 3.59
CA LEU A 337 10.09 11.38 4.27
C LEU A 337 10.36 12.03 5.63
N ASP A 338 10.14 11.30 6.71
CA ASP A 338 10.43 11.77 8.08
C ASP A 338 11.69 11.08 8.62
N GLU A 339 12.82 11.77 8.51
CA GLU A 339 14.14 11.29 8.96
C GLU A 339 14.27 11.27 10.49
N SER A 340 13.40 11.99 11.22
CA SER A 340 13.55 12.25 12.66
C SER A 340 13.56 10.97 13.50
N PHE A 341 12.87 9.92 13.05
CA PHE A 341 12.79 8.64 13.75
C PHE A 341 13.99 7.71 13.50
N THR A 342 14.83 7.99 12.48
CA THR A 342 15.91 7.09 12.08
C THR A 342 17.30 7.72 12.15
N THR A 343 17.42 8.94 12.66
CA THR A 343 18.68 9.70 12.75
C THR A 343 19.80 8.91 13.48
N ASP A 344 19.44 8.17 14.52
CA ASP A 344 20.40 7.38 15.33
C ASP A 344 20.73 6.01 14.70
N LEU A 345 20.02 5.58 13.65
CA LEU A 345 20.22 4.29 12.99
C LEU A 345 21.31 4.34 11.92
N GLY A 346 21.57 5.51 11.34
CA GLY A 346 22.55 5.72 10.27
C GLY A 346 24.02 5.46 10.64
N GLY A 347 24.31 5.25 11.91
CA GLY A 347 25.67 4.99 12.42
C GLY A 347 25.95 3.55 12.89
N ARG A 348 25.03 2.61 12.68
CA ARG A 348 25.10 1.24 13.20
C ARG A 348 25.28 0.16 12.13
N GLY A 349 25.77 0.54 10.94
CA GLY A 349 26.08 -0.37 9.83
C GLY A 349 27.51 -0.91 9.86
#